data_797ae4f73985561fb875ee51ff24bbf7
#
_entry.id   797ae4f73985561fb875ee51ff24bbf7
#
_cell.length_a   1.000
_cell.length_b   1.000
_cell.length_c   1.000
_cell.angle_alpha   90.00
_cell.angle_beta   90.00
_cell.angle_gamma   90.00
#
_symmetry.space_group_name_H-M   'P 1'
#
loop_
_entity.id
_entity.type
_entity.pdbx_description
1 polymer ?
#
loop_
_entity_poly.entity_id
_entity_poly.type
_entity_poly.pdbx_seq_one_letter_code
_entity_poly.pdbx_strand_id
1 'polypeptide(L)'
;MKILIENGNVCSLDLPLKFAQKLYQEFAIRHPNAFYLRTRQRGMQNWDGKIHYITKTGQFKIGLLPLIYEKCIEYGIKPKVVDMRQPLPKVSKVVTKIGKYILRPEQEKAVKAIISNTIGGKPFQIGVLDYTVNAGKTLIMSSLYLSYKKQLKTLLITNDSDWLNQAREEFKQYLPGENITFVQGKVLNWSNFTIGMVQSISRNMRFYQKELSQIDMVLIDEADQGGSKQYQNVITRLFNTRVRIGLSGTIYMSKLAKDRVKNMNLRCFFGNVLAEFKLKDSIRKGYSTKTIVKMVPGKPWYGNWESDCISYKEIYDDTITENKKARKMALSRLKWNLSYGRYPALVVCKHIAHCENLYKFFKKKLGDAYNIAYVHVDTPTKRRQQIMKDFREGKIDILVSTTIIARGKNFPKLRYLLNAASMDSQEKSIQFLGRLVRTDESKSRVYLDDLHYPGNYLDRHGKHRKQYYQRQELKVILLDKLWKKHPNHSLTNS
;
A
#
# COMPACT_ATOMS: atom_id res chain seq x y z
N MET A 1 -24.85 20.25 23.07
CA MET A 1 -23.57 20.09 22.39
C MET A 1 -23.78 19.22 21.16
N LYS A 2 -23.28 19.66 20.01
CA LYS A 2 -23.48 18.97 18.74
C LYS A 2 -22.16 18.84 17.97
N ILE A 3 -22.05 17.83 17.12
CA ILE A 3 -21.07 17.74 16.05
C ILE A 3 -21.85 17.77 14.75
N LEU A 4 -21.53 18.72 13.89
CA LEU A 4 -22.17 18.89 12.59
C LEU A 4 -21.29 18.28 11.51
N ILE A 5 -21.85 17.38 10.71
CA ILE A 5 -21.23 16.92 9.45
C ILE A 5 -21.75 17.86 8.36
N GLU A 6 -20.93 18.85 7.98
CA GLU A 6 -21.35 19.89 7.04
C GLU A 6 -21.41 19.37 5.59
N ASN A 7 -20.42 18.56 5.22
CA ASN A 7 -20.32 18.00 3.87
C ASN A 7 -19.43 16.75 3.87
N GLY A 8 -19.09 16.23 2.70
CA GLY A 8 -18.21 15.05 2.56
C GLY A 8 -16.78 15.23 3.08
N ASN A 9 -16.36 16.41 3.50
CA ASN A 9 -14.98 16.72 3.89
C ASN A 9 -14.83 17.38 5.27
N VAL A 10 -15.82 18.12 5.73
CA VAL A 10 -15.71 19.00 6.89
C VAL A 10 -16.79 18.69 7.93
N CYS A 11 -16.35 18.68 9.17
CA CYS A 11 -17.21 18.69 10.36
C CYS A 11 -16.87 19.90 11.22
N SER A 12 -17.83 20.35 12.03
CA SER A 12 -17.65 21.40 13.02
C SER A 12 -18.24 21.02 14.38
N LEU A 13 -17.64 21.62 15.42
CA LEU A 13 -18.05 21.44 16.80
C LEU A 13 -18.94 22.62 17.21
N ASP A 14 -20.17 22.35 17.57
CA ASP A 14 -21.06 23.28 18.29
C ASP A 14 -20.91 22.99 19.80
N LEU A 15 -19.76 23.38 20.34
CA LEU A 15 -19.31 23.16 21.72
C LEU A 15 -18.78 24.47 22.31
N PRO A 16 -18.72 24.59 23.65
CA PRO A 16 -18.08 25.74 24.29
C PRO A 16 -16.66 25.96 23.78
N LEU A 17 -16.29 27.20 23.48
CA LEU A 17 -15.01 27.58 22.89
C LEU A 17 -13.82 27.01 23.68
N LYS A 18 -13.91 27.01 25.00
CA LYS A 18 -12.88 26.46 25.90
C LYS A 18 -12.58 24.97 25.62
N PHE A 19 -13.62 24.23 25.26
CA PHE A 19 -13.50 22.82 24.93
C PHE A 19 -12.93 22.60 23.50
N ALA A 20 -13.36 23.39 22.53
CA ALA A 20 -12.79 23.40 21.20
C ALA A 20 -11.27 23.71 21.23
N GLN A 21 -10.87 24.68 22.07
CA GLN A 21 -9.46 25.00 22.28
C GLN A 21 -8.67 23.85 22.91
N LYS A 22 -9.25 23.08 23.83
CA LYS A 22 -8.61 21.90 24.41
C LYS A 22 -8.36 20.84 23.33
N LEU A 23 -9.37 20.54 22.51
CA LEU A 23 -9.22 19.61 21.39
C LEU A 23 -8.22 20.10 20.33
N TYR A 24 -8.17 21.42 20.06
CA TYR A 24 -7.16 22.02 19.18
C TYR A 24 -5.73 21.72 19.64
N GLN A 25 -5.45 21.73 20.94
CA GLN A 25 -4.13 21.40 21.49
C GLN A 25 -3.85 19.89 21.46
N GLU A 26 -4.83 19.06 21.77
CA GLU A 26 -4.67 17.61 21.82
C GLU A 26 -4.48 16.98 20.43
N PHE A 27 -5.19 17.50 19.43
CA PHE A 27 -5.05 17.07 18.04
C PHE A 27 -3.96 17.84 17.29
N ALA A 28 -2.88 18.23 18.00
CA ALA A 28 -1.69 18.85 17.43
C ALA A 28 -0.51 17.89 17.46
N ILE A 29 0.17 17.71 16.34
CA ILE A 29 1.36 16.85 16.22
C ILE A 29 2.56 17.68 15.82
N ARG A 30 3.67 17.55 16.56
CA ARG A 30 4.93 18.21 16.22
C ARG A 30 5.40 17.77 14.83
N HIS A 31 5.68 18.75 13.96
CA HIS A 31 6.19 18.46 12.64
C HIS A 31 7.61 17.87 12.72
N PRO A 32 7.95 16.79 11.99
CA PRO A 32 9.27 16.15 12.08
C PRO A 32 10.43 17.11 11.81
N ASN A 33 10.23 18.04 10.89
CA ASN A 33 11.23 19.05 10.48
C ASN A 33 10.94 20.43 11.07
N ALA A 34 10.25 20.52 12.22
CA ALA A 34 9.85 21.81 12.81
C ALA A 34 11.02 22.77 13.03
N PHE A 35 12.14 22.26 13.56
CA PHE A 35 13.35 23.06 13.78
C PHE A 35 13.87 23.64 12.48
N TYR A 36 14.06 22.79 11.45
CA TYR A 36 14.59 23.22 10.16
C TYR A 36 13.68 24.24 9.45
N LEU A 37 12.36 24.03 9.48
CA LEU A 37 11.39 24.94 8.86
C LEU A 37 11.38 26.31 9.56
N ARG A 38 11.46 26.34 10.88
CA ARG A 38 11.50 27.58 11.65
C ARG A 38 12.78 28.38 11.39
N THR A 39 13.91 27.71 11.21
CA THR A 39 15.21 28.37 11.03
C THR A 39 15.49 28.81 9.59
N ARG A 40 14.94 28.12 8.60
CA ARG A 40 15.32 28.35 7.19
C ARG A 40 14.20 28.90 6.30
N GLN A 41 12.94 28.84 6.74
CA GLN A 41 11.83 29.31 5.92
C GLN A 41 11.27 30.65 6.41
N ARG A 42 11.32 31.70 5.54
CA ARG A 42 10.71 33.00 5.84
C ARG A 42 9.23 32.85 6.23
N GLY A 43 8.81 33.55 7.29
CA GLY A 43 7.42 33.51 7.78
C GLY A 43 7.08 32.33 8.71
N MET A 44 8.02 31.41 8.97
CA MET A 44 7.80 30.28 9.88
C MET A 44 8.45 30.47 11.28
N GLN A 45 9.08 31.61 11.53
CA GLN A 45 9.79 31.86 12.82
C GLN A 45 8.86 31.81 14.04
N ASN A 46 7.62 32.30 13.90
CA ASN A 46 6.61 32.35 14.97
C ASN A 46 5.67 31.14 14.96
N TRP A 47 5.91 30.15 14.07
CA TRP A 47 5.12 28.93 14.08
C TRP A 47 5.49 28.07 15.30
N ASP A 48 4.48 27.50 15.98
CA ASP A 48 4.66 26.64 17.16
C ASP A 48 5.34 25.28 16.85
N GLY A 49 5.60 24.98 15.57
CA GLY A 49 6.21 23.73 15.13
C GLY A 49 5.25 22.54 15.09
N LYS A 50 3.95 22.77 15.23
CA LYS A 50 2.92 21.74 15.25
C LYS A 50 1.98 21.85 14.05
N ILE A 51 1.43 20.71 13.65
CA ILE A 51 0.32 20.62 12.70
C ILE A 51 -0.94 20.44 13.53
N HIS A 52 -1.88 21.37 13.42
CA HIS A 52 -3.15 21.31 14.10
C HIS A 52 -4.21 20.71 13.17
N TYR A 53 -4.88 19.67 13.63
CA TYR A 53 -5.89 18.92 12.86
C TYR A 53 -7.33 19.37 13.13
N ILE A 54 -7.50 20.21 14.14
CA ILE A 54 -8.75 20.92 14.47
C ILE A 54 -8.40 22.41 14.45
N THR A 55 -9.29 23.25 13.94
CA THR A 55 -9.14 24.71 14.01
C THR A 55 -9.49 25.22 15.40
N LYS A 56 -9.08 26.44 15.75
CA LYS A 56 -9.45 27.07 17.02
C LYS A 56 -10.96 27.24 17.17
N THR A 57 -11.70 27.30 16.05
CA THR A 57 -13.16 27.38 16.00
C THR A 57 -13.85 26.03 16.00
N GLY A 58 -13.08 24.92 16.07
CA GLY A 58 -13.63 23.57 16.15
C GLY A 58 -13.93 22.89 14.81
N GLN A 59 -13.47 23.43 13.67
CA GLN A 59 -13.58 22.73 12.38
C GLN A 59 -12.50 21.68 12.21
N PHE A 60 -12.85 20.57 11.56
CA PHE A 60 -11.92 19.45 11.31
C PHE A 60 -12.33 18.62 10.09
N LYS A 61 -11.41 17.81 9.60
CA LYS A 61 -11.70 16.89 8.47
C LYS A 61 -12.56 15.70 8.94
N ILE A 62 -13.56 15.36 8.13
CA ILE A 62 -14.59 14.37 8.47
C ILE A 62 -14.04 13.00 8.93
N GLY A 63 -12.91 12.56 8.42
CA GLY A 63 -12.31 11.28 8.85
C GLY A 63 -11.84 11.28 10.31
N LEU A 64 -11.66 12.44 10.95
CA LEU A 64 -11.33 12.53 12.37
C LEU A 64 -12.54 12.41 13.28
N LEU A 65 -13.76 12.43 12.74
CA LEU A 65 -14.99 12.39 13.53
C LEU A 65 -15.02 11.23 14.56
N PRO A 66 -14.61 9.98 14.23
CA PRO A 66 -14.56 8.91 15.22
C PRO A 66 -13.69 9.23 16.42
N LEU A 67 -12.45 9.70 16.18
CA LEU A 67 -11.49 10.03 17.24
C LEU A 67 -11.96 11.20 18.11
N ILE A 68 -12.55 12.23 17.47
CA ILE A 68 -13.06 13.40 18.18
C ILE A 68 -14.30 13.04 19.00
N TYR A 69 -15.17 12.19 18.46
CA TYR A 69 -16.37 11.71 19.18
C TYR A 69 -15.95 10.88 20.40
N GLU A 70 -15.03 9.94 20.26
CA GLU A 70 -14.46 9.15 21.36
C GLU A 70 -13.87 10.08 22.43
N LYS A 71 -13.11 11.10 22.01
CA LYS A 71 -12.50 12.07 22.93
C LYS A 71 -13.53 12.91 23.67
N CYS A 72 -14.63 13.28 23.02
CA CYS A 72 -15.74 13.93 23.70
C CYS A 72 -16.34 13.02 24.79
N ILE A 73 -16.53 11.74 24.50
CA ILE A 73 -17.05 10.76 25.48
C ILE A 73 -16.09 10.61 26.67
N GLU A 74 -14.77 10.54 26.43
CA GLU A 74 -13.74 10.49 27.49
C GLU A 74 -13.83 11.72 28.43
N TYR A 75 -14.27 12.85 27.92
CA TYR A 75 -14.51 14.07 28.72
C TYR A 75 -15.90 14.17 29.32
N GLY A 76 -16.67 13.08 29.31
CA GLY A 76 -18.04 13.05 29.84
C GLY A 76 -19.06 13.77 28.98
N ILE A 77 -18.71 14.14 27.75
CA ILE A 77 -19.60 14.84 26.82
C ILE A 77 -20.09 13.86 25.77
N LYS A 78 -21.42 13.66 25.67
CA LYS A 78 -22.06 12.87 24.62
C LYS A 78 -22.69 13.81 23.57
N PRO A 79 -21.93 14.20 22.53
CA PRO A 79 -22.44 15.15 21.55
C PRO A 79 -23.47 14.47 20.64
N LYS A 80 -24.53 15.23 20.27
CA LYS A 80 -25.48 14.83 19.24
C LYS A 80 -24.82 15.02 17.88
N VAL A 81 -24.71 13.94 17.08
CA VAL A 81 -24.22 14.04 15.70
C VAL A 81 -25.39 14.45 14.80
N VAL A 82 -25.19 15.50 14.03
CA VAL A 82 -26.13 16.02 13.03
C VAL A 82 -25.46 15.94 11.68
N ASP A 83 -26.00 15.13 10.78
CA ASP A 83 -25.52 15.01 9.41
C ASP A 83 -26.38 15.88 8.48
N MET A 84 -25.76 16.87 7.86
CA MET A 84 -26.43 17.80 6.94
C MET A 84 -26.38 17.32 5.48
N ARG A 85 -25.70 16.22 5.22
CA ARG A 85 -25.64 15.63 3.87
C ARG A 85 -26.95 14.93 3.53
N GLN A 86 -27.17 14.70 2.25
CA GLN A 86 -28.33 13.89 1.80
C GLN A 86 -28.31 12.50 2.46
N PRO A 87 -29.45 11.95 2.89
CA PRO A 87 -29.48 10.61 3.48
C PRO A 87 -29.02 9.53 2.48
N LEU A 88 -28.35 8.50 2.99
CA LEU A 88 -28.00 7.34 2.18
C LEU A 88 -29.23 6.47 1.91
N PRO A 89 -29.31 5.84 0.71
CA PRO A 89 -30.30 4.80 0.46
C PRO A 89 -30.17 3.67 1.48
N LYS A 90 -31.30 3.16 1.96
CA LYS A 90 -31.33 2.03 2.87
C LYS A 90 -30.88 0.76 2.15
N VAL A 91 -29.89 0.07 2.70
CA VAL A 91 -29.47 -1.24 2.25
C VAL A 91 -30.22 -2.30 3.05
N SER A 92 -31.12 -3.01 2.40
CA SER A 92 -31.90 -4.09 3.03
C SER A 92 -31.12 -5.38 3.17
N LYS A 93 -30.22 -5.67 2.21
CA LYS A 93 -29.42 -6.88 2.18
C LYS A 93 -28.10 -6.63 1.45
N VAL A 94 -27.03 -7.20 1.98
CA VAL A 94 -25.71 -7.23 1.28
C VAL A 94 -25.78 -8.18 0.10
N VAL A 95 -25.31 -7.74 -1.05
CA VAL A 95 -25.20 -8.59 -2.24
C VAL A 95 -23.98 -9.49 -2.09
N THR A 96 -24.23 -10.76 -1.80
CA THR A 96 -23.16 -11.77 -1.56
C THR A 96 -22.86 -12.62 -2.77
N LYS A 97 -23.73 -12.63 -3.80
CA LYS A 97 -23.55 -13.36 -5.06
C LYS A 97 -23.52 -12.39 -6.23
N ILE A 98 -22.45 -12.42 -7.00
CA ILE A 98 -22.18 -11.52 -8.14
C ILE A 98 -21.88 -12.41 -9.37
N GLY A 99 -22.87 -12.62 -10.22
CA GLY A 99 -22.78 -13.60 -11.31
C GLY A 99 -22.44 -15.00 -10.75
N LYS A 100 -21.32 -15.57 -11.20
CA LYS A 100 -20.81 -16.86 -10.71
C LYS A 100 -19.98 -16.77 -9.43
N TYR A 101 -19.68 -15.56 -8.95
CA TYR A 101 -18.82 -15.34 -7.80
C TYR A 101 -19.65 -15.21 -6.54
N ILE A 102 -19.23 -15.87 -5.47
CA ILE A 102 -19.80 -15.78 -4.13
C ILE A 102 -18.77 -15.13 -3.22
N LEU A 103 -19.20 -14.14 -2.43
CA LEU A 103 -18.31 -13.50 -1.47
C LEU A 103 -17.84 -14.52 -0.42
N ARG A 104 -16.56 -14.48 -0.12
CA ARG A 104 -16.00 -15.19 1.04
C ARG A 104 -16.50 -14.54 2.33
N PRO A 105 -16.53 -15.26 3.45
CA PRO A 105 -17.03 -14.71 4.73
C PRO A 105 -16.37 -13.39 5.16
N GLU A 106 -15.05 -13.25 4.96
CA GLU A 106 -14.33 -12.01 5.26
C GLU A 106 -14.69 -10.85 4.32
N GLN A 107 -15.02 -11.14 3.06
CA GLN A 107 -15.47 -10.12 2.10
C GLN A 107 -16.87 -9.63 2.46
N GLU A 108 -17.76 -10.55 2.80
CA GLU A 108 -19.10 -10.21 3.31
C GLU A 108 -19.02 -9.39 4.61
N LYS A 109 -18.13 -9.79 5.55
CA LYS A 109 -17.86 -9.05 6.78
C LYS A 109 -17.40 -7.62 6.48
N ALA A 110 -16.55 -7.42 5.48
CA ALA A 110 -16.10 -6.09 5.06
C ALA A 110 -17.27 -5.21 4.60
N VAL A 111 -18.12 -5.73 3.71
CA VAL A 111 -19.26 -4.97 3.18
C VAL A 111 -20.25 -4.67 4.30
N LYS A 112 -20.56 -5.62 5.18
CA LYS A 112 -21.41 -5.43 6.35
C LYS A 112 -20.85 -4.35 7.27
N ALA A 113 -19.54 -4.40 7.58
CA ALA A 113 -18.88 -3.42 8.45
C ALA A 113 -18.99 -1.98 7.89
N ILE A 114 -18.90 -1.81 6.57
CA ILE A 114 -19.09 -0.51 5.93
C ILE A 114 -20.54 -0.03 6.10
N ILE A 115 -21.50 -0.88 5.72
CA ILE A 115 -22.92 -0.50 5.66
C ILE A 115 -23.50 -0.22 7.07
N SER A 116 -23.07 -1.01 8.07
CA SER A 116 -23.57 -0.88 9.44
C SER A 116 -22.80 0.13 10.29
N ASN A 117 -21.74 0.76 9.75
CA ASN A 117 -20.94 1.70 10.53
C ASN A 117 -21.75 2.96 10.91
N THR A 118 -21.70 3.30 12.20
CA THR A 118 -22.44 4.46 12.75
C THR A 118 -21.58 5.23 13.74
N ILE A 119 -21.85 6.52 13.89
CA ILE A 119 -21.29 7.37 14.94
C ILE A 119 -22.41 8.17 15.57
N GLY A 120 -22.54 8.12 16.89
CA GLY A 120 -23.64 8.80 17.61
C GLY A 120 -25.02 8.38 17.12
N GLY A 121 -25.19 7.12 16.69
CA GLY A 121 -26.43 6.58 16.13
C GLY A 121 -26.76 7.00 14.70
N LYS A 122 -25.87 7.73 14.03
CA LYS A 122 -26.02 8.15 12.62
C LYS A 122 -25.17 7.32 11.69
N PRO A 123 -25.64 6.98 10.47
CA PRO A 123 -24.83 6.30 9.46
C PRO A 123 -23.54 7.06 9.15
N PHE A 124 -22.41 6.35 9.18
CA PHE A 124 -21.11 6.96 8.92
C PHE A 124 -20.21 6.01 8.11
N GLN A 125 -20.40 5.96 6.79
CA GLN A 125 -19.71 5.04 5.87
C GLN A 125 -18.38 5.63 5.38
N ILE A 126 -17.55 6.09 6.33
CA ILE A 126 -16.19 6.58 6.04
C ILE A 126 -15.21 5.75 6.85
N GLY A 127 -14.26 5.11 6.17
CA GLY A 127 -13.28 4.27 6.85
C GLY A 127 -12.34 3.56 5.91
N VAL A 128 -11.58 2.65 6.47
CA VAL A 128 -10.59 1.84 5.76
C VAL A 128 -10.88 0.36 5.92
N LEU A 129 -10.67 -0.39 4.85
CA LEU A 129 -10.49 -1.84 4.90
C LEU A 129 -8.99 -2.16 4.89
N ASP A 130 -8.47 -2.68 5.99
CA ASP A 130 -7.10 -3.16 6.08
C ASP A 130 -7.01 -4.61 5.60
N TYR A 131 -7.08 -4.76 4.28
CA TYR A 131 -7.19 -6.03 3.59
C TYR A 131 -5.94 -6.32 2.79
N THR A 132 -5.30 -7.44 3.10
CA THR A 132 -4.08 -7.89 2.44
C THR A 132 -4.26 -8.11 0.93
N VAL A 133 -3.18 -8.37 0.23
CA VAL A 133 -3.22 -8.83 -1.16
C VAL A 133 -3.99 -10.16 -1.26
N ASN A 134 -4.59 -10.44 -2.40
CA ASN A 134 -5.44 -11.62 -2.66
C ASN A 134 -6.76 -11.67 -1.85
N ALA A 135 -7.10 -10.63 -1.12
CA ALA A 135 -8.37 -10.56 -0.39
C ALA A 135 -9.59 -10.36 -1.31
N GLY A 136 -9.37 -10.11 -2.61
CA GLY A 136 -10.46 -9.87 -3.57
C GLY A 136 -11.15 -8.53 -3.38
N LYS A 137 -10.37 -7.47 -3.19
CA LYS A 137 -10.86 -6.10 -2.95
C LYS A 137 -11.83 -5.63 -4.05
N THR A 138 -11.59 -5.97 -5.31
CA THR A 138 -12.46 -5.63 -6.45
C THR A 138 -13.86 -6.20 -6.27
N LEU A 139 -13.96 -7.45 -5.78
CA LEU A 139 -15.24 -8.10 -5.53
C LEU A 139 -15.99 -7.45 -4.35
N ILE A 140 -15.27 -7.02 -3.29
CA ILE A 140 -15.84 -6.24 -2.17
C ILE A 140 -16.42 -4.92 -2.69
N MET A 141 -15.67 -4.18 -3.53
CA MET A 141 -16.13 -2.92 -4.12
C MET A 141 -17.37 -3.11 -4.99
N SER A 142 -17.40 -4.16 -5.81
CA SER A 142 -18.56 -4.51 -6.63
C SER A 142 -19.78 -4.85 -5.79
N SER A 143 -19.59 -5.65 -4.73
CA SER A 143 -20.68 -5.97 -3.79
C SER A 143 -21.24 -4.72 -3.10
N LEU A 144 -20.37 -3.83 -2.67
CA LEU A 144 -20.79 -2.59 -2.03
C LEU A 144 -21.64 -1.73 -2.99
N TYR A 145 -21.20 -1.55 -4.24
CA TYR A 145 -21.93 -0.83 -5.27
C TYR A 145 -23.31 -1.44 -5.54
N LEU A 146 -23.38 -2.75 -5.70
CA LEU A 146 -24.64 -3.47 -5.93
C LEU A 146 -25.56 -3.45 -4.70
N SER A 147 -25.00 -3.47 -3.49
CA SER A 147 -25.79 -3.42 -2.25
C SER A 147 -26.55 -2.09 -2.09
N TYR A 148 -26.01 -1.00 -2.61
CA TYR A 148 -26.70 0.29 -2.75
C TYR A 148 -27.57 0.36 -4.02
N LYS A 149 -27.85 -0.77 -4.67
CA LYS A 149 -28.69 -0.88 -5.88
C LYS A 149 -28.28 0.08 -7.00
N LYS A 150 -26.96 0.35 -7.11
CA LYS A 150 -26.39 1.26 -8.12
C LYS A 150 -26.89 2.72 -8.03
N GLN A 151 -27.49 3.11 -6.91
CA GLN A 151 -28.08 4.45 -6.72
C GLN A 151 -27.04 5.52 -6.38
N LEU A 152 -25.81 5.13 -6.04
CA LEU A 152 -24.73 6.04 -5.68
C LEU A 152 -23.80 6.27 -6.87
N LYS A 153 -23.66 7.52 -7.29
CA LYS A 153 -22.64 7.89 -8.27
C LYS A 153 -21.26 7.63 -7.70
N THR A 154 -20.54 6.68 -8.30
CA THR A 154 -19.35 6.07 -7.73
C THR A 154 -18.10 6.45 -8.50
N LEU A 155 -17.07 6.88 -7.77
CA LEU A 155 -15.73 7.11 -8.28
C LEU A 155 -14.73 6.18 -7.60
N LEU A 156 -14.09 5.31 -8.37
CA LEU A 156 -12.96 4.51 -7.92
C LEU A 156 -11.66 5.19 -8.34
N ILE A 157 -10.78 5.48 -7.40
CA ILE A 157 -9.52 6.20 -7.64
C ILE A 157 -8.34 5.25 -7.44
N THR A 158 -7.42 5.26 -8.41
CA THR A 158 -6.13 4.59 -8.34
C THR A 158 -4.99 5.49 -8.83
N ASN A 159 -3.76 5.17 -8.48
CA ASN A 159 -2.55 5.78 -9.03
C ASN A 159 -1.76 4.83 -9.94
N ASP A 160 -2.26 3.62 -10.18
CA ASP A 160 -1.60 2.56 -10.94
C ASP A 160 -2.36 2.26 -12.24
N SER A 161 -1.72 2.58 -13.38
CA SER A 161 -2.28 2.34 -14.71
C SER A 161 -2.42 0.87 -15.07
N ASP A 162 -1.52 0.02 -14.58
CA ASP A 162 -1.59 -1.42 -14.85
C ASP A 162 -2.73 -2.05 -14.06
N TRP A 163 -2.91 -1.61 -12.80
CA TRP A 163 -4.06 -2.01 -12.00
C TRP A 163 -5.38 -1.54 -12.62
N LEU A 164 -5.43 -0.30 -13.15
CA LEU A 164 -6.63 0.22 -13.80
C LEU A 164 -7.05 -0.66 -14.99
N ASN A 165 -6.09 -1.11 -15.80
CA ASN A 165 -6.38 -2.01 -16.92
C ASN A 165 -6.88 -3.38 -16.44
N GLN A 166 -6.30 -3.93 -15.37
CA GLN A 166 -6.80 -5.18 -14.77
C GLN A 166 -8.21 -4.99 -14.18
N ALA A 167 -8.43 -3.90 -13.44
CA ALA A 167 -9.73 -3.57 -12.86
C ALA A 167 -10.82 -3.44 -13.93
N ARG A 168 -10.48 -2.89 -15.09
CA ARG A 168 -11.41 -2.81 -16.24
C ARG A 168 -11.98 -4.18 -16.60
N GLU A 169 -11.13 -5.17 -16.72
CA GLU A 169 -11.57 -6.53 -17.07
C GLU A 169 -12.32 -7.22 -15.93
N GLU A 170 -11.85 -7.04 -14.69
CA GLU A 170 -12.52 -7.61 -13.52
C GLU A 170 -13.92 -7.02 -13.31
N PHE A 171 -14.07 -5.70 -13.37
CA PHE A 171 -15.37 -5.06 -13.20
C PHE A 171 -16.35 -5.37 -14.31
N LYS A 172 -15.90 -5.57 -15.56
CA LYS A 172 -16.77 -6.05 -16.64
C LYS A 172 -17.38 -7.43 -16.32
N GLN A 173 -16.59 -8.30 -15.66
CA GLN A 173 -17.07 -9.62 -15.24
C GLN A 173 -18.00 -9.56 -14.02
N TYR A 174 -17.72 -8.67 -13.08
CA TYR A 174 -18.50 -8.54 -11.84
C TYR A 174 -19.75 -7.69 -12.00
N LEU A 175 -19.75 -6.74 -12.91
CA LEU A 175 -20.85 -5.80 -13.17
C LEU A 175 -21.25 -5.84 -14.67
N PRO A 176 -21.71 -6.99 -15.17
CA PRO A 176 -22.10 -7.09 -16.58
C PRO A 176 -23.27 -6.15 -16.86
N GLY A 177 -23.21 -5.45 -18.00
CA GLY A 177 -24.23 -4.46 -18.38
C GLY A 177 -24.11 -3.08 -17.73
N GLU A 178 -23.14 -2.89 -16.79
CA GLU A 178 -22.89 -1.56 -16.27
C GLU A 178 -22.04 -0.71 -17.23
N ASN A 179 -22.45 0.55 -17.39
CA ASN A 179 -21.64 1.52 -18.12
C ASN A 179 -20.51 2.02 -17.20
N ILE A 180 -19.37 1.34 -17.27
CA ILE A 180 -18.16 1.70 -16.50
C ILE A 180 -17.26 2.54 -17.38
N THR A 181 -17.03 3.79 -16.98
CA THR A 181 -16.20 4.72 -17.71
C THR A 181 -14.84 4.94 -17.07
N PHE A 182 -13.92 5.55 -17.82
CA PHE A 182 -12.54 5.68 -17.39
C PHE A 182 -12.03 7.11 -17.58
N VAL A 183 -11.29 7.60 -16.56
CA VAL A 183 -10.58 8.87 -16.62
C VAL A 183 -9.08 8.60 -16.55
N GLN A 184 -8.44 8.54 -17.73
CA GLN A 184 -7.01 8.28 -17.87
C GLN A 184 -6.42 9.04 -19.05
N GLY A 185 -5.39 9.84 -18.81
CA GLY A 185 -4.73 10.65 -19.86
C GLY A 185 -5.70 11.63 -20.49
N LYS A 186 -5.99 11.44 -21.79
CA LYS A 186 -6.94 12.24 -22.56
C LYS A 186 -8.37 11.68 -22.59
N VAL A 187 -8.57 10.46 -22.05
CA VAL A 187 -9.92 9.85 -21.95
C VAL A 187 -10.60 10.39 -20.70
N LEU A 188 -11.71 11.06 -20.87
CA LEU A 188 -12.35 11.92 -19.86
C LEU A 188 -13.85 11.62 -19.74
N ASN A 189 -14.24 10.35 -19.75
CA ASN A 189 -15.64 9.93 -19.74
C ASN A 189 -16.11 9.64 -18.32
N TRP A 190 -17.27 10.18 -17.97
CA TRP A 190 -17.93 9.99 -16.67
C TRP A 190 -19.27 9.28 -16.81
N SER A 191 -19.55 8.39 -15.88
CA SER A 191 -20.83 7.68 -15.78
C SER A 191 -21.23 7.48 -14.32
N ASN A 192 -22.21 6.64 -14.07
CA ASN A 192 -22.60 6.31 -12.70
C ASN A 192 -21.50 5.50 -11.96
N PHE A 193 -20.68 4.75 -12.67
CA PHE A 193 -19.48 4.11 -12.13
C PHE A 193 -18.25 4.49 -12.97
N THR A 194 -17.41 5.33 -12.40
CA THR A 194 -16.19 5.83 -13.07
C THR A 194 -14.94 5.32 -12.35
N ILE A 195 -13.96 4.84 -13.10
CA ILE A 195 -12.64 4.49 -12.58
C ILE A 195 -11.63 5.51 -13.09
N GLY A 196 -10.92 6.18 -12.18
CA GLY A 196 -10.04 7.28 -12.55
C GLY A 196 -8.63 7.17 -12.01
N MET A 197 -7.67 7.57 -12.86
CA MET A 197 -6.29 7.84 -12.41
C MET A 197 -6.26 9.16 -11.64
N VAL A 198 -5.78 9.14 -10.40
CA VAL A 198 -5.70 10.34 -9.56
C VAL A 198 -4.92 11.47 -10.23
N GLN A 199 -3.86 11.13 -10.99
CA GLN A 199 -3.06 12.11 -11.73
C GLN A 199 -3.86 12.81 -12.84
N SER A 200 -4.68 12.06 -13.57
CA SER A 200 -5.52 12.59 -14.65
C SER A 200 -6.63 13.49 -14.11
N ILE A 201 -7.29 13.06 -13.04
CA ILE A 201 -8.33 13.85 -12.36
C ILE A 201 -7.71 15.12 -11.77
N SER A 202 -6.59 15.01 -11.05
CA SER A 202 -5.95 16.15 -10.39
C SER A 202 -5.45 17.21 -11.36
N ARG A 203 -4.95 16.82 -12.56
CA ARG A 203 -4.53 17.77 -13.60
C ARG A 203 -5.68 18.50 -14.26
N ASN A 204 -6.82 17.84 -14.41
CA ASN A 204 -7.98 18.35 -15.13
C ASN A 204 -9.11 18.80 -14.19
N MET A 205 -8.82 19.03 -12.93
CA MET A 205 -9.80 19.23 -11.87
C MET A 205 -10.74 20.43 -12.13
N ARG A 206 -10.26 21.46 -12.83
CA ARG A 206 -11.09 22.63 -13.19
C ARG A 206 -12.24 22.24 -14.12
N PHE A 207 -12.04 21.25 -14.98
CA PHE A 207 -13.06 20.77 -15.92
C PHE A 207 -14.04 19.78 -15.27
N TYR A 208 -13.68 19.16 -14.12
CA TYR A 208 -14.47 18.12 -13.47
C TYR A 208 -15.18 18.56 -12.20
N GLN A 209 -15.30 19.86 -11.95
CA GLN A 209 -15.92 20.35 -10.72
C GLN A 209 -17.35 19.86 -10.56
N LYS A 210 -18.13 19.87 -11.66
CA LYS A 210 -19.51 19.38 -11.68
C LYS A 210 -19.59 17.88 -11.39
N GLU A 211 -18.76 17.08 -12.06
CA GLU A 211 -18.71 15.62 -11.89
C GLU A 211 -18.28 15.24 -10.48
N LEU A 212 -17.22 15.87 -9.99
CA LEU A 212 -16.69 15.60 -8.64
C LEU A 212 -17.69 15.99 -7.53
N SER A 213 -18.42 17.08 -7.72
CA SER A 213 -19.44 17.50 -6.74
C SER A 213 -20.65 16.55 -6.68
N GLN A 214 -20.87 15.72 -7.68
CA GLN A 214 -21.98 14.75 -7.74
C GLN A 214 -21.61 13.36 -7.21
N ILE A 215 -20.35 13.12 -6.82
CA ILE A 215 -19.92 11.80 -6.35
C ILE A 215 -20.46 11.52 -4.95
N ASP A 216 -21.27 10.47 -4.83
CA ASP A 216 -21.84 9.98 -3.58
C ASP A 216 -20.92 8.98 -2.87
N MET A 217 -20.26 8.11 -3.65
CA MET A 217 -19.36 7.08 -3.14
C MET A 217 -17.98 7.18 -3.79
N VAL A 218 -16.93 7.27 -2.97
CA VAL A 218 -15.55 7.17 -3.43
C VAL A 218 -14.87 5.96 -2.82
N LEU A 219 -14.26 5.17 -3.70
CA LEU A 219 -13.46 4.00 -3.36
C LEU A 219 -12.01 4.29 -3.76
N ILE A 220 -11.06 4.03 -2.88
CA ILE A 220 -9.66 4.36 -3.13
C ILE A 220 -8.81 3.11 -2.90
N ASP A 221 -8.27 2.56 -3.98
CA ASP A 221 -7.30 1.48 -3.87
C ASP A 221 -5.92 2.05 -3.52
N GLU A 222 -5.13 1.29 -2.77
CA GLU A 222 -3.86 1.72 -2.18
C GLU A 222 -4.01 3.03 -1.36
N ALA A 223 -4.99 3.06 -0.46
CA ALA A 223 -5.33 4.23 0.35
C ALA A 223 -4.19 4.77 1.24
N ASP A 224 -3.13 3.99 1.48
CA ASP A 224 -1.89 4.43 2.12
C ASP A 224 -1.14 5.52 1.32
N GLN A 225 -1.42 5.66 0.01
CA GLN A 225 -0.95 6.75 -0.84
C GLN A 225 -1.84 8.01 -0.75
N GLY A 226 -3.00 7.92 -0.11
CA GLY A 226 -4.00 9.00 0.00
C GLY A 226 -3.50 10.27 0.70
N GLY A 227 -2.37 10.19 1.41
CA GLY A 227 -1.69 11.36 1.99
C GLY A 227 -0.95 12.25 0.99
N SER A 228 -0.82 11.84 -0.28
CA SER A 228 -0.16 12.66 -1.30
C SER A 228 -1.02 13.85 -1.73
N LYS A 229 -0.36 14.94 -2.15
CA LYS A 229 -1.03 16.18 -2.57
C LYS A 229 -2.08 15.95 -3.67
N GLN A 230 -1.81 15.04 -4.60
CA GLN A 230 -2.75 14.74 -5.69
C GLN A 230 -4.06 14.12 -5.18
N TYR A 231 -3.97 13.14 -4.27
CA TYR A 231 -5.18 12.57 -3.64
C TYR A 231 -5.92 13.61 -2.81
N GLN A 232 -5.19 14.39 -2.01
CA GLN A 232 -5.81 15.44 -1.20
C GLN A 232 -6.56 16.45 -2.07
N ASN A 233 -5.97 16.90 -3.18
CA ASN A 233 -6.60 17.82 -4.11
C ASN A 233 -7.93 17.27 -4.65
N VAL A 234 -7.98 15.99 -5.04
CA VAL A 234 -9.20 15.36 -5.55
C VAL A 234 -10.23 15.17 -4.42
N ILE A 235 -9.82 14.56 -3.30
CA ILE A 235 -10.74 14.24 -2.20
C ILE A 235 -11.40 15.51 -1.64
N THR A 236 -10.68 16.62 -1.54
CA THR A 236 -11.25 17.88 -1.01
C THR A 236 -12.30 18.51 -1.93
N ARG A 237 -12.47 18.02 -3.16
CA ARG A 237 -13.55 18.46 -4.08
C ARG A 237 -14.79 17.57 -4.05
N LEU A 238 -14.75 16.47 -3.32
CA LEU A 238 -15.86 15.51 -3.20
C LEU A 238 -16.82 15.93 -2.08
N PHE A 239 -17.51 17.05 -2.26
CA PHE A 239 -18.36 17.65 -1.19
C PHE A 239 -19.57 16.81 -0.83
N ASN A 240 -20.19 16.14 -1.79
CA ASN A 240 -21.41 15.35 -1.57
C ASN A 240 -21.13 13.89 -1.18
N THR A 241 -19.86 13.50 -1.08
CA THR A 241 -19.52 12.11 -0.77
C THR A 241 -20.02 11.71 0.62
N ARG A 242 -20.81 10.64 0.63
CA ARG A 242 -21.41 10.05 1.84
C ARG A 242 -20.74 8.74 2.21
N VAL A 243 -20.23 7.99 1.21
CA VAL A 243 -19.46 6.75 1.38
C VAL A 243 -18.04 6.98 0.90
N ARG A 244 -17.05 6.83 1.78
CA ARG A 244 -15.64 6.97 1.44
C ARG A 244 -14.85 5.83 2.04
N ILE A 245 -14.41 4.91 1.20
CA ILE A 245 -13.70 3.71 1.63
C ILE A 245 -12.31 3.67 1.02
N GLY A 246 -11.31 3.67 1.89
CA GLY A 246 -9.93 3.36 1.54
C GLY A 246 -9.70 1.85 1.64
N LEU A 247 -9.00 1.27 0.65
CA LEU A 247 -8.60 -0.13 0.66
C LEU A 247 -7.08 -0.20 0.63
N SER A 248 -6.48 -0.87 1.60
CA SER A 248 -5.02 -1.07 1.64
C SER A 248 -4.69 -2.23 2.59
N GLY A 249 -3.63 -2.98 2.31
CA GLY A 249 -3.05 -3.95 3.26
C GLY A 249 -1.95 -3.35 4.13
N THR A 250 -1.74 -2.02 4.07
CA THR A 250 -0.58 -1.33 4.65
C THR A 250 -0.94 -0.03 5.37
N ILE A 251 -2.21 0.17 5.64
CA ILE A 251 -2.67 1.41 6.27
C ILE A 251 -2.28 1.48 7.75
N TYR A 252 -1.91 2.64 8.23
CA TYR A 252 -1.56 2.93 9.64
C TYR A 252 -0.52 2.00 10.27
N MET A 253 0.33 1.36 9.45
CA MET A 253 1.21 0.28 9.92
C MET A 253 2.34 0.74 10.83
N SER A 254 2.86 1.94 10.62
CA SER A 254 3.99 2.43 11.37
C SER A 254 3.54 3.22 12.60
N LYS A 255 4.06 2.83 13.77
CA LYS A 255 3.91 3.58 15.04
C LYS A 255 5.09 4.53 15.31
N LEU A 256 6.02 4.67 14.35
CA LEU A 256 7.19 5.54 14.51
C LEU A 256 6.77 7.01 14.59
N ALA A 257 7.50 7.81 15.35
CA ALA A 257 7.20 9.24 15.52
C ALA A 257 7.14 9.99 14.18
N LYS A 258 8.04 9.65 13.22
CA LYS A 258 8.05 10.22 11.86
C LYS A 258 6.79 9.96 11.07
N ASP A 259 6.09 8.86 11.36
CA ASP A 259 4.90 8.43 10.61
C ASP A 259 3.59 8.89 11.28
N ARG A 260 3.66 9.51 12.47
CA ARG A 260 2.46 10.04 13.14
C ARG A 260 1.73 11.06 12.29
N VAL A 261 2.46 11.99 11.68
CA VAL A 261 1.89 13.01 10.78
C VAL A 261 1.27 12.34 9.56
N LYS A 262 1.98 11.39 8.91
CA LYS A 262 1.43 10.63 7.77
C LYS A 262 0.14 9.90 8.15
N ASN A 263 0.14 9.19 9.26
CA ASN A 263 -1.02 8.44 9.73
C ASN A 263 -2.20 9.36 10.07
N MET A 264 -1.95 10.51 10.71
CA MET A 264 -3.00 11.46 11.03
C MET A 264 -3.55 12.11 9.76
N ASN A 265 -2.71 12.45 8.79
CA ASN A 265 -3.14 12.96 7.49
C ASN A 265 -4.06 11.95 6.77
N LEU A 266 -3.73 10.65 6.80
CA LEU A 266 -4.58 9.61 6.24
C LEU A 266 -5.92 9.51 7.01
N ARG A 267 -5.87 9.57 8.36
CA ARG A 267 -7.09 9.56 9.18
C ARG A 267 -8.00 10.74 8.90
N CYS A 268 -7.47 11.91 8.58
CA CYS A 268 -8.27 13.07 8.17
C CYS A 268 -9.23 12.76 7.02
N PHE A 269 -8.84 11.86 6.12
CA PHE A 269 -9.62 11.53 4.95
C PHE A 269 -10.40 10.22 5.09
N PHE A 270 -9.84 9.23 5.76
CA PHE A 270 -10.35 7.87 5.77
C PHE A 270 -10.88 7.38 7.13
N GLY A 271 -10.61 8.08 8.21
CA GLY A 271 -11.10 7.66 9.53
C GLY A 271 -10.45 6.38 10.08
N ASN A 272 -11.25 5.57 10.76
CA ASN A 272 -10.82 4.34 11.40
C ASN A 272 -10.82 3.13 10.44
N VAL A 273 -10.15 2.04 10.85
CA VAL A 273 -10.26 0.74 10.20
C VAL A 273 -11.62 0.12 10.56
N LEU A 274 -12.44 -0.17 9.55
CA LEU A 274 -13.77 -0.76 9.71
C LEU A 274 -13.71 -2.29 9.77
N ALA A 275 -12.83 -2.88 8.99
CA ALA A 275 -12.58 -4.32 9.02
C ALA A 275 -11.15 -4.61 8.56
N GLU A 276 -10.63 -5.74 9.01
CA GLU A 276 -9.28 -6.20 8.66
C GLU A 276 -9.26 -7.66 8.24
N PHE A 277 -8.36 -7.96 7.31
CA PHE A 277 -8.03 -9.32 6.90
C PHE A 277 -6.55 -9.40 6.56
N LYS A 278 -5.77 -10.01 7.46
CA LYS A 278 -4.32 -10.02 7.40
C LYS A 278 -3.78 -11.16 6.54
N LEU A 279 -2.52 -11.05 6.11
CA LEU A 279 -1.86 -12.08 5.30
C LEU A 279 -1.82 -13.44 6.00
N LYS A 280 -1.60 -13.46 7.32
CA LYS A 280 -1.65 -14.69 8.13
C LYS A 280 -2.98 -15.45 7.98
N ASP A 281 -4.10 -14.72 8.01
CA ASP A 281 -5.43 -15.29 7.88
C ASP A 281 -5.67 -15.81 6.47
N SER A 282 -5.17 -15.07 5.46
CA SER A 282 -5.21 -15.48 4.06
C SER A 282 -4.42 -16.78 3.82
N ILE A 283 -3.25 -16.92 4.44
CA ILE A 283 -2.44 -18.15 4.39
C ILE A 283 -3.13 -19.31 5.11
N ARG A 284 -3.68 -19.06 6.31
CA ARG A 284 -4.38 -20.07 7.11
C ARG A 284 -5.61 -20.63 6.37
N LYS A 285 -6.32 -19.77 5.63
CA LYS A 285 -7.48 -20.14 4.82
C LYS A 285 -7.13 -20.71 3.44
N GLY A 286 -5.85 -20.82 3.10
CA GLY A 286 -5.41 -21.32 1.79
C GLY A 286 -5.54 -20.34 0.62
N TYR A 287 -5.90 -19.09 0.87
CA TYR A 287 -6.02 -18.06 -0.19
C TYR A 287 -4.67 -17.44 -0.58
N SER A 288 -3.65 -17.68 0.21
CA SER A 288 -2.27 -17.28 -0.06
C SER A 288 -1.31 -18.41 0.26
N THR A 289 -0.25 -18.53 -0.52
CA THR A 289 0.76 -19.59 -0.37
C THR A 289 1.60 -19.38 0.89
N LYS A 290 1.93 -20.44 1.60
CA LYS A 290 2.83 -20.39 2.78
C LYS A 290 4.19 -19.79 2.41
N THR A 291 4.63 -18.81 3.18
CA THR A 291 5.87 -18.07 2.90
C THR A 291 6.90 -18.30 3.99
N ILE A 292 8.13 -18.62 3.60
CA ILE A 292 9.28 -18.70 4.48
C ILE A 292 10.22 -17.53 4.14
N VAL A 293 10.45 -16.68 5.13
CA VAL A 293 11.36 -15.53 5.02
C VAL A 293 12.68 -15.88 5.68
N LYS A 294 13.79 -15.66 4.99
CA LYS A 294 15.14 -15.75 5.54
C LYS A 294 15.79 -14.39 5.53
N MET A 295 16.13 -13.88 6.72
CA MET A 295 16.99 -12.70 6.84
C MET A 295 18.45 -13.15 6.66
N VAL A 296 19.06 -12.69 5.57
CA VAL A 296 20.41 -13.10 5.17
C VAL A 296 21.40 -11.98 5.53
N PRO A 297 22.28 -12.16 6.52
CA PRO A 297 23.21 -11.11 6.92
C PRO A 297 24.27 -10.89 5.84
N GLY A 298 24.39 -9.64 5.41
CA GLY A 298 25.49 -9.16 4.59
C GLY A 298 26.69 -8.77 5.44
N LYS A 299 27.80 -8.42 4.78
CA LYS A 299 28.93 -7.84 5.48
C LYS A 299 28.64 -6.39 5.84
N PRO A 300 29.07 -5.95 7.05
CA PRO A 300 28.94 -4.54 7.41
C PRO A 300 29.80 -3.67 6.48
N TRP A 301 29.40 -2.45 6.33
CA TRP A 301 30.23 -1.43 5.72
C TRP A 301 31.27 -0.97 6.73
N TYR A 302 32.52 -0.83 6.33
CA TYR A 302 33.66 -0.47 7.19
C TYR A 302 34.22 0.93 6.92
N GLY A 303 33.48 1.78 6.20
CA GLY A 303 33.90 3.17 5.97
C GLY A 303 33.86 4.01 7.25
N ASN A 304 34.55 5.14 7.24
CA ASN A 304 34.56 6.06 8.37
C ASN A 304 33.21 6.79 8.51
N TRP A 305 32.52 6.55 9.62
CA TRP A 305 31.18 7.05 9.92
C TRP A 305 31.18 8.49 10.46
N GLU A 306 32.33 8.93 10.94
CA GLU A 306 32.47 10.18 11.67
C GLU A 306 32.48 11.41 10.75
N SER A 307 32.57 11.20 9.42
CA SER A 307 32.38 12.30 8.50
C SER A 307 30.88 12.59 8.33
N ASP A 308 30.41 13.67 8.86
CA ASP A 308 29.03 14.18 8.75
C ASP A 308 28.52 14.40 7.29
N CYS A 309 29.34 14.07 6.30
CA CYS A 309 29.14 14.35 4.89
C CYS A 309 28.75 13.13 4.03
N ILE A 310 28.70 11.90 4.58
CA ILE A 310 28.43 10.71 3.75
C ILE A 310 26.92 10.56 3.52
N SER A 311 26.50 10.67 2.29
CA SER A 311 25.09 10.53 1.90
C SER A 311 24.64 9.07 1.98
N TYR A 312 23.33 8.86 2.20
CA TYR A 312 22.72 7.52 2.11
C TYR A 312 23.04 6.82 0.77
N LYS A 313 23.13 7.58 -0.32
CA LYS A 313 23.43 7.04 -1.65
C LYS A 313 24.82 6.44 -1.71
N GLU A 314 25.83 7.14 -1.21
CA GLU A 314 27.23 6.65 -1.15
C GLU A 314 27.32 5.37 -0.34
N ILE A 315 26.72 5.35 0.86
CA ILE A 315 26.71 4.14 1.70
C ILE A 315 26.04 2.96 0.96
N TYR A 316 24.95 3.22 0.24
CA TYR A 316 24.25 2.19 -0.52
C TYR A 316 25.09 1.69 -1.67
N ASP A 317 25.74 2.57 -2.41
CA ASP A 317 26.54 2.21 -3.57
C ASP A 317 27.77 1.41 -3.12
N ASP A 318 28.48 1.84 -2.11
CA ASP A 318 29.66 1.14 -1.57
C ASP A 318 29.32 -0.22 -0.93
N THR A 319 28.19 -0.29 -0.21
CA THR A 319 27.82 -1.52 0.50
C THR A 319 27.17 -2.54 -0.43
N ILE A 320 26.44 -2.11 -1.42
CA ILE A 320 25.55 -2.97 -2.22
C ILE A 320 25.86 -2.89 -3.70
N THR A 321 25.71 -1.72 -4.34
CA THR A 321 25.72 -1.59 -5.81
C THR A 321 27.07 -1.98 -6.40
N GLU A 322 28.18 -1.42 -5.87
CA GLU A 322 29.52 -1.64 -6.36
C GLU A 322 30.26 -2.78 -5.62
N ASN A 323 29.67 -3.30 -4.56
CA ASN A 323 30.32 -4.28 -3.71
C ASN A 323 30.35 -5.69 -4.34
N LYS A 324 31.55 -6.17 -4.69
CA LYS A 324 31.75 -7.51 -5.24
C LYS A 324 31.31 -8.63 -4.28
N LYS A 325 31.43 -8.42 -2.95
CA LYS A 325 31.03 -9.42 -1.93
C LYS A 325 29.51 -9.49 -1.84
N ALA A 326 28.81 -8.35 -1.93
CA ALA A 326 27.35 -8.31 -1.97
C ALA A 326 26.81 -9.05 -3.22
N ARG A 327 27.39 -8.81 -4.40
CA ARG A 327 27.02 -9.53 -5.63
C ARG A 327 27.25 -11.03 -5.54
N LYS A 328 28.39 -11.48 -4.95
CA LYS A 328 28.67 -12.90 -4.72
C LYS A 328 27.67 -13.52 -3.75
N MET A 329 27.26 -12.81 -2.69
CA MET A 329 26.26 -13.26 -1.75
C MET A 329 24.90 -13.41 -2.43
N ALA A 330 24.45 -12.42 -3.20
CA ALA A 330 23.21 -12.48 -3.96
C ALA A 330 23.20 -13.70 -4.92
N LEU A 331 24.28 -13.92 -5.67
CA LEU A 331 24.42 -15.07 -6.55
C LEU A 331 24.36 -16.39 -5.78
N SER A 332 25.03 -16.47 -4.65
CA SER A 332 25.07 -17.69 -3.85
C SER A 332 23.68 -18.05 -3.32
N ARG A 333 22.90 -17.05 -2.83
CA ARG A 333 21.51 -17.28 -2.42
C ARG A 333 20.62 -17.69 -3.59
N LEU A 334 20.84 -17.07 -4.74
CA LEU A 334 20.11 -17.42 -5.95
C LEU A 334 20.43 -18.87 -6.37
N LYS A 335 21.72 -19.25 -6.53
CA LYS A 335 22.13 -20.62 -6.87
C LYS A 335 21.57 -21.66 -5.92
N TRP A 336 21.62 -21.41 -4.61
CA TRP A 336 21.02 -22.29 -3.59
C TRP A 336 19.53 -22.53 -3.85
N ASN A 337 18.76 -21.48 -4.14
CA ASN A 337 17.33 -21.66 -4.36
C ASN A 337 17.04 -22.32 -5.71
N LEU A 338 17.83 -22.02 -6.74
CA LEU A 338 17.70 -22.65 -8.05
C LEU A 338 17.99 -24.16 -8.01
N SER A 339 18.99 -24.61 -7.23
CA SER A 339 19.30 -26.04 -7.07
C SER A 339 18.16 -26.85 -6.43
N TYR A 340 17.20 -26.18 -5.77
CA TYR A 340 15.96 -26.78 -5.27
C TYR A 340 14.76 -26.60 -6.20
N GLY A 341 14.97 -26.23 -7.45
CA GLY A 341 13.90 -26.01 -8.42
C GLY A 341 12.98 -24.80 -8.07
N ARG A 342 13.48 -23.81 -7.30
CA ARG A 342 12.70 -22.65 -6.86
C ARG A 342 12.78 -21.52 -7.88
N TYR A 343 12.28 -21.79 -9.06
CA TYR A 343 12.11 -20.81 -10.14
C TYR A 343 10.71 -20.95 -10.74
N PRO A 344 10.11 -19.92 -11.38
CA PRO A 344 10.69 -18.60 -11.63
C PRO A 344 11.10 -17.83 -10.36
N ALA A 345 12.20 -17.09 -10.47
CA ALA A 345 12.82 -16.32 -9.39
C ALA A 345 12.80 -14.82 -9.71
N LEU A 346 12.46 -13.99 -8.73
CA LEU A 346 12.51 -12.53 -8.84
C LEU A 346 13.61 -11.98 -7.95
N VAL A 347 14.50 -11.19 -8.52
CA VAL A 347 15.54 -10.45 -7.79
C VAL A 347 15.21 -8.96 -7.81
N VAL A 348 15.00 -8.37 -6.64
CA VAL A 348 14.60 -6.96 -6.52
C VAL A 348 15.77 -6.10 -6.10
N CYS A 349 16.01 -5.03 -6.87
CA CYS A 349 17.05 -4.03 -6.67
C CYS A 349 16.42 -2.66 -6.39
N LYS A 350 17.21 -1.71 -5.85
CA LYS A 350 16.75 -0.34 -5.61
C LYS A 350 17.04 0.59 -6.79
N HIS A 351 18.27 0.56 -7.31
CA HIS A 351 18.77 1.45 -8.36
C HIS A 351 19.00 0.72 -9.69
N ILE A 352 18.97 1.44 -10.79
CA ILE A 352 19.15 0.90 -12.15
C ILE A 352 20.54 0.26 -12.27
N ALA A 353 21.61 0.96 -11.87
CA ALA A 353 22.96 0.43 -11.89
C ALA A 353 23.10 -0.89 -11.10
N HIS A 354 22.44 -0.99 -9.93
CA HIS A 354 22.42 -2.24 -9.15
C HIS A 354 21.73 -3.38 -9.92
N CYS A 355 20.61 -3.07 -10.59
CA CYS A 355 19.86 -4.03 -11.40
C CYS A 355 20.73 -4.57 -12.55
N GLU A 356 21.36 -3.67 -13.32
CA GLU A 356 22.23 -4.03 -14.44
C GLU A 356 23.49 -4.79 -14.01
N ASN A 357 24.13 -4.35 -12.91
CA ASN A 357 25.31 -5.02 -12.35
C ASN A 357 24.98 -6.46 -11.92
N LEU A 358 23.84 -6.70 -11.27
CA LEU A 358 23.43 -8.04 -10.91
C LEU A 358 23.07 -8.88 -12.14
N TYR A 359 22.34 -8.32 -13.11
CA TYR A 359 22.01 -9.02 -14.34
C TYR A 359 23.27 -9.48 -15.10
N LYS A 360 24.22 -8.56 -15.38
CA LYS A 360 25.48 -8.87 -16.04
C LYS A 360 26.29 -9.95 -15.28
N PHE A 361 26.32 -9.84 -13.96
CA PHE A 361 27.03 -10.78 -13.11
C PHE A 361 26.37 -12.17 -13.10
N PHE A 362 25.06 -12.25 -13.02
CA PHE A 362 24.33 -13.52 -13.05
C PHE A 362 24.42 -14.19 -14.42
N LYS A 363 24.25 -13.43 -15.51
CA LYS A 363 24.40 -13.96 -16.88
C LYS A 363 25.79 -14.57 -17.09
N LYS A 364 26.86 -13.86 -16.63
CA LYS A 364 28.25 -14.37 -16.71
C LYS A 364 28.47 -15.63 -15.87
N LYS A 365 27.78 -15.80 -14.71
CA LYS A 365 28.05 -16.87 -13.74
C LYS A 365 27.11 -18.07 -13.83
N LEU A 366 25.97 -17.92 -14.44
CA LEU A 366 24.98 -18.97 -14.66
C LEU A 366 24.96 -19.46 -16.11
N GLY A 367 25.55 -18.69 -17.03
CA GLY A 367 25.60 -19.01 -18.46
C GLY A 367 24.20 -19.12 -19.05
N ASP A 368 24.00 -20.08 -19.92
CA ASP A 368 22.73 -20.35 -20.60
C ASP A 368 21.89 -21.43 -19.90
N ALA A 369 22.31 -21.88 -18.73
CA ALA A 369 21.54 -22.83 -17.92
C ALA A 369 20.18 -22.27 -17.46
N TYR A 370 20.04 -20.93 -17.45
CA TYR A 370 18.80 -20.25 -17.08
C TYR A 370 18.54 -19.08 -18.02
N ASN A 371 17.25 -18.89 -18.36
CA ASN A 371 16.81 -17.71 -19.09
C ASN A 371 16.68 -16.53 -18.13
N ILE A 372 17.60 -15.56 -18.25
CA ILE A 372 17.71 -14.40 -17.36
C ILE A 372 17.35 -13.12 -18.11
N ALA A 373 16.43 -12.35 -17.57
CA ALA A 373 16.08 -11.02 -18.07
C ALA A 373 16.21 -9.95 -16.97
N TYR A 374 16.24 -8.68 -17.39
CA TYR A 374 16.16 -7.56 -16.45
C TYR A 374 15.21 -6.47 -16.94
N VAL A 375 14.67 -5.69 -15.99
CA VAL A 375 13.75 -4.61 -16.28
C VAL A 375 13.85 -3.49 -15.24
N HIS A 376 13.84 -2.24 -15.73
CA HIS A 376 13.82 -1.02 -14.91
C HIS A 376 12.96 0.07 -15.57
N VAL A 377 12.87 1.25 -14.96
CA VAL A 377 11.99 2.33 -15.41
C VAL A 377 12.32 2.79 -16.83
N ASP A 378 13.60 2.81 -17.24
CA ASP A 378 14.05 3.22 -18.56
C ASP A 378 13.92 2.13 -19.63
N THR A 379 13.50 0.92 -19.25
CA THR A 379 13.20 -0.13 -20.24
C THR A 379 11.99 0.32 -21.09
N PRO A 380 12.12 0.34 -22.43
CA PRO A 380 11.02 0.75 -23.32
C PRO A 380 9.73 -0.02 -23.03
N THR A 381 8.60 0.69 -23.05
CA THR A 381 7.31 0.14 -22.57
C THR A 381 6.93 -1.18 -23.27
N LYS A 382 7.07 -1.26 -24.60
CA LYS A 382 6.77 -2.51 -25.36
C LYS A 382 7.65 -3.67 -24.90
N ARG A 383 8.97 -3.45 -24.78
CA ARG A 383 9.92 -4.47 -24.31
C ARG A 383 9.63 -4.89 -22.87
N ARG A 384 9.32 -3.93 -22.00
CA ARG A 384 8.93 -4.21 -20.61
C ARG A 384 7.68 -5.07 -20.54
N GLN A 385 6.66 -4.76 -21.33
CA GLN A 385 5.44 -5.56 -21.39
C GLN A 385 5.71 -6.99 -21.85
N GLN A 386 6.56 -7.17 -22.86
CA GLN A 386 6.95 -8.50 -23.35
C GLN A 386 7.69 -9.30 -22.28
N ILE A 387 8.73 -8.73 -21.65
CA ILE A 387 9.48 -9.39 -20.56
C ILE A 387 8.54 -9.82 -19.43
N MET A 388 7.62 -8.95 -19.03
CA MET A 388 6.65 -9.24 -17.98
C MET A 388 5.68 -10.36 -18.36
N LYS A 389 5.28 -10.44 -19.63
CA LYS A 389 4.46 -11.51 -20.16
C LYS A 389 5.24 -12.83 -20.13
N ASP A 390 6.44 -12.86 -20.66
CA ASP A 390 7.29 -14.04 -20.72
C ASP A 390 7.64 -14.57 -19.32
N PHE A 391 7.89 -13.69 -18.35
CA PHE A 391 8.12 -14.08 -16.96
C PHE A 391 6.85 -14.68 -16.32
N ARG A 392 5.68 -14.13 -16.62
CA ARG A 392 4.38 -14.68 -16.14
C ARG A 392 4.11 -16.06 -16.71
N GLU A 393 4.43 -16.26 -17.97
CA GLU A 393 4.26 -17.54 -18.67
C GLU A 393 5.29 -18.59 -18.24
N GLY A 394 6.36 -18.18 -17.54
CA GLY A 394 7.44 -19.05 -17.08
C GLY A 394 8.52 -19.31 -18.14
N LYS A 395 8.58 -18.48 -19.19
CA LYS A 395 9.64 -18.50 -20.21
C LYS A 395 10.95 -17.89 -19.73
N ILE A 396 10.89 -17.07 -18.68
CA ILE A 396 12.05 -16.46 -18.02
C ILE A 396 12.18 -17.09 -16.64
N ASP A 397 13.33 -17.67 -16.33
CA ASP A 397 13.61 -18.33 -15.07
C ASP A 397 14.00 -17.33 -13.97
N ILE A 398 14.74 -16.27 -14.35
CA ILE A 398 15.23 -15.27 -13.41
C ILE A 398 14.95 -13.88 -13.97
N LEU A 399 14.16 -13.09 -13.23
CA LEU A 399 13.95 -11.69 -13.55
C LEU A 399 14.64 -10.81 -12.51
N VAL A 400 15.58 -9.97 -12.96
CA VAL A 400 16.20 -8.93 -12.15
C VAL A 400 15.46 -7.62 -12.40
N SER A 401 14.93 -6.99 -11.36
CA SER A 401 14.11 -5.79 -11.55
C SER A 401 14.35 -4.74 -10.47
N THR A 402 14.20 -3.49 -10.85
CA THR A 402 14.03 -2.44 -9.85
C THR A 402 12.64 -2.53 -9.21
N THR A 403 12.36 -1.67 -8.24
CA THR A 403 11.07 -1.66 -7.52
C THR A 403 9.85 -1.40 -8.39
N ILE A 404 10.02 -1.12 -9.68
CA ILE A 404 8.92 -0.94 -10.63
C ILE A 404 7.99 -2.16 -10.71
N ILE A 405 8.55 -3.36 -10.43
CA ILE A 405 7.79 -4.61 -10.43
C ILE A 405 6.80 -4.71 -9.25
N ALA A 406 6.93 -3.86 -8.23
CA ALA A 406 6.08 -3.91 -7.04
C ALA A 406 4.61 -3.56 -7.33
N ARG A 407 4.31 -2.91 -8.46
CA ARG A 407 2.97 -2.43 -8.80
C ARG A 407 2.32 -3.22 -9.94
N GLY A 408 1.00 -3.39 -9.89
CA GLY A 408 0.13 -3.78 -10.99
C GLY A 408 0.29 -5.17 -11.63
N LYS A 409 1.33 -5.98 -11.33
CA LYS A 409 1.60 -7.24 -12.04
C LYS A 409 1.42 -8.48 -11.16
N ASN A 410 0.84 -9.53 -11.72
CA ASN A 410 0.64 -10.82 -11.07
C ASN A 410 1.61 -11.86 -11.62
N PHE A 411 2.29 -12.60 -10.73
CA PHE A 411 3.19 -13.71 -11.08
C PHE A 411 2.80 -14.97 -10.29
N PRO A 412 1.74 -15.68 -10.67
CA PRO A 412 1.26 -16.85 -9.94
C PRO A 412 2.33 -17.93 -9.77
N LYS A 413 3.13 -18.17 -10.81
CA LYS A 413 4.19 -19.20 -10.83
C LYS A 413 5.44 -18.82 -10.02
N LEU A 414 5.59 -17.57 -9.53
CA LEU A 414 6.75 -17.12 -8.78
C LEU A 414 7.00 -17.95 -7.51
N ARG A 415 8.17 -18.57 -7.37
CA ARG A 415 8.52 -19.47 -6.25
C ARG A 415 9.55 -18.90 -5.30
N TYR A 416 10.40 -18.01 -5.80
CA TYR A 416 11.49 -17.42 -5.02
C TYR A 416 11.61 -15.92 -5.26
N LEU A 417 11.84 -15.17 -4.19
CA LEU A 417 12.15 -13.75 -4.24
C LEU A 417 13.43 -13.46 -3.45
N LEU A 418 14.40 -12.82 -4.11
CA LEU A 418 15.58 -12.26 -3.46
C LEU A 418 15.41 -10.74 -3.34
N ASN A 419 15.22 -10.25 -2.13
CA ASN A 419 15.20 -8.83 -1.84
C ASN A 419 16.63 -8.32 -1.65
N ALA A 420 17.26 -7.88 -2.72
CA ALA A 420 18.58 -7.24 -2.71
C ALA A 420 18.51 -5.72 -2.54
N ALA A 421 17.31 -5.14 -2.53
CA ALA A 421 17.12 -3.69 -2.51
C ALA A 421 17.41 -3.02 -1.17
N SER A 422 17.38 -3.76 -0.06
CA SER A 422 17.67 -3.28 1.32
C SER A 422 17.02 -1.96 1.73
N MET A 423 15.79 -1.68 1.23
CA MET A 423 15.08 -0.43 1.47
C MET A 423 14.38 -0.39 2.83
N ASP A 424 14.10 0.83 3.31
CA ASP A 424 13.23 1.11 4.49
C ASP A 424 11.76 1.29 4.08
N SER A 425 11.23 0.47 3.19
CA SER A 425 9.83 0.57 2.81
C SER A 425 9.07 -0.68 3.18
N GLN A 426 8.26 -0.57 4.23
CA GLN A 426 7.32 -1.62 4.63
C GLN A 426 6.29 -1.87 3.51
N GLU A 427 5.76 -0.80 2.92
CA GLU A 427 4.78 -0.86 1.83
C GLU A 427 5.28 -1.70 0.66
N LYS A 428 6.50 -1.42 0.17
CA LYS A 428 7.10 -2.19 -0.93
C LYS A 428 7.38 -3.64 -0.55
N SER A 429 7.82 -3.90 0.68
CA SER A 429 8.03 -5.27 1.17
C SER A 429 6.73 -6.08 1.13
N ILE A 430 5.59 -5.45 1.47
CA ILE A 430 4.27 -6.07 1.38
C ILE A 430 3.87 -6.34 -0.07
N GLN A 431 4.08 -5.36 -0.94
CA GLN A 431 3.75 -5.49 -2.35
C GLN A 431 4.56 -6.64 -2.97
N PHE A 432 5.84 -6.78 -2.63
CA PHE A 432 6.66 -7.92 -3.07
C PHE A 432 6.16 -9.25 -2.52
N LEU A 433 5.88 -9.31 -1.22
CA LEU A 433 5.24 -10.48 -0.62
C LEU A 433 3.93 -10.81 -1.33
N GLY A 434 3.11 -9.81 -1.60
CA GLY A 434 1.85 -9.98 -2.31
C GLY A 434 1.98 -10.63 -3.68
N ARG A 435 3.10 -10.39 -4.37
CA ARG A 435 3.41 -11.06 -5.65
C ARG A 435 3.79 -12.52 -5.46
N LEU A 436 4.58 -12.77 -4.41
CA LEU A 436 5.10 -14.09 -4.08
C LEU A 436 4.01 -15.04 -3.56
N VAL A 437 3.10 -14.55 -2.72
CA VAL A 437 2.08 -15.38 -2.04
C VAL A 437 0.89 -15.77 -2.90
N ARG A 438 0.81 -15.34 -4.17
CA ARG A 438 -0.26 -15.76 -5.07
C ARG A 438 -0.32 -17.28 -5.16
N THR A 439 -1.52 -17.83 -5.02
CA THR A 439 -1.73 -19.28 -5.13
C THR A 439 -1.58 -19.73 -6.58
N ASP A 440 -0.98 -20.89 -6.74
CA ASP A 440 -0.87 -21.63 -8.00
C ASP A 440 -0.79 -23.11 -7.64
N GLU A 441 -1.45 -23.98 -8.37
CA GLU A 441 -1.50 -25.43 -8.10
C GLU A 441 -0.11 -26.07 -8.08
N SER A 442 0.83 -25.51 -8.83
CA SER A 442 2.21 -26.00 -8.92
C SER A 442 3.09 -25.70 -7.70
N LYS A 443 2.59 -24.94 -6.69
CA LYS A 443 3.41 -24.53 -5.56
C LYS A 443 2.70 -24.60 -4.21
N SER A 444 3.28 -25.31 -3.24
CA SER A 444 2.80 -25.40 -1.86
C SER A 444 3.46 -24.36 -0.94
N ARG A 445 4.66 -23.90 -1.28
CA ARG A 445 5.46 -22.95 -0.49
C ARG A 445 6.22 -22.00 -1.40
N VAL A 446 6.52 -20.83 -0.86
CA VAL A 446 7.37 -19.82 -1.50
C VAL A 446 8.44 -19.34 -0.53
N TYR A 447 9.54 -18.84 -1.08
CA TYR A 447 10.72 -18.47 -0.31
C TYR A 447 11.12 -17.05 -0.61
N LEU A 448 11.42 -16.29 0.44
CA LEU A 448 11.94 -14.94 0.36
C LEU A 448 13.26 -14.88 1.13
N ASP A 449 14.34 -14.55 0.44
CA ASP A 449 15.61 -14.17 1.06
C ASP A 449 15.71 -12.64 1.07
N ASP A 450 15.84 -12.07 2.25
CA ASP A 450 15.99 -10.62 2.45
C ASP A 450 17.41 -10.32 2.89
N LEU A 451 18.18 -9.61 2.04
CA LEU A 451 19.53 -9.23 2.36
C LEU A 451 19.54 -8.09 3.38
N HIS A 452 20.14 -8.37 4.53
CA HIS A 452 20.26 -7.45 5.66
C HIS A 452 21.73 -7.11 5.90
N TYR A 453 22.09 -5.86 5.69
CA TYR A 453 23.44 -5.37 5.91
C TYR A 453 23.53 -4.71 7.29
N PRO A 454 24.36 -5.26 8.21
CA PRO A 454 24.51 -4.71 9.55
C PRO A 454 25.24 -3.36 9.52
N GLY A 455 24.96 -2.55 10.52
CA GLY A 455 25.49 -1.20 10.68
C GLY A 455 24.63 -0.14 9.98
N ASN A 456 24.52 1.06 10.60
CA ASN A 456 23.99 2.26 9.99
C ASN A 456 22.52 2.20 9.52
N TYR A 457 22.20 3.00 8.49
CA TYR A 457 20.85 3.10 7.91
C TYR A 457 20.36 1.74 7.39
N LEU A 458 21.23 0.95 6.76
CA LEU A 458 20.87 -0.33 6.18
C LEU A 458 20.48 -1.38 7.24
N ASP A 459 21.14 -1.35 8.39
CA ASP A 459 20.79 -2.20 9.54
C ASP A 459 19.39 -1.86 10.07
N ARG A 460 19.12 -0.57 10.28
CA ARG A 460 17.81 -0.10 10.69
C ARG A 460 16.72 -0.51 9.70
N HIS A 461 16.98 -0.38 8.40
CA HIS A 461 16.06 -0.80 7.34
C HIS A 461 15.78 -2.31 7.40
N GLY A 462 16.81 -3.13 7.60
CA GLY A 462 16.67 -4.57 7.75
C GLY A 462 15.87 -4.96 9.00
N LYS A 463 16.13 -4.31 10.14
CA LYS A 463 15.35 -4.50 11.38
C LYS A 463 13.87 -4.14 11.21
N HIS A 464 13.57 -3.04 10.51
CA HIS A 464 12.19 -2.64 10.22
C HIS A 464 11.47 -3.68 9.33
N ARG A 465 12.12 -4.20 8.28
CA ARG A 465 11.55 -5.24 7.42
C ARG A 465 11.32 -6.54 8.19
N LYS A 466 12.28 -6.96 9.04
CA LYS A 466 12.11 -8.13 9.92
C LYS A 466 10.89 -7.99 10.82
N GLN A 467 10.76 -6.86 11.53
CA GLN A 467 9.60 -6.59 12.40
C GLN A 467 8.30 -6.63 11.60
N TYR A 468 8.33 -6.14 10.38
CA TYR A 468 7.18 -6.20 9.51
C TYR A 468 6.79 -7.64 9.18
N TYR A 469 7.72 -8.50 8.73
CA TYR A 469 7.45 -9.90 8.44
C TYR A 469 6.90 -10.64 9.68
N GLN A 470 7.43 -10.34 10.86
CA GLN A 470 6.95 -10.89 12.12
C GLN A 470 5.52 -10.44 12.46
N ARG A 471 5.16 -9.17 12.19
CA ARG A 471 3.78 -8.67 12.35
C ARG A 471 2.78 -9.36 11.42
N GLN A 472 3.24 -9.82 10.26
CA GLN A 472 2.42 -10.65 9.36
C GLN A 472 2.38 -12.12 9.78
N GLU A 473 3.00 -12.46 10.91
CA GLU A 473 3.12 -13.82 11.46
C GLU A 473 3.74 -14.81 10.44
N LEU A 474 4.63 -14.32 9.60
CA LEU A 474 5.38 -15.17 8.69
C LEU A 474 6.49 -15.91 9.44
N LYS A 475 6.83 -17.12 8.98
CA LYS A 475 8.00 -17.83 9.48
C LYS A 475 9.27 -17.10 9.07
N VAL A 476 9.90 -16.38 10.01
CA VAL A 476 11.16 -15.65 9.78
C VAL A 476 12.32 -16.44 10.38
N ILE A 477 13.28 -16.78 9.54
CA ILE A 477 14.52 -17.49 9.92
C ILE A 477 15.66 -16.49 9.83
N LEU A 478 16.40 -16.33 10.92
CA LEU A 478 17.66 -15.56 10.94
C LEU A 478 18.79 -16.50 10.59
N LEU A 479 19.58 -16.15 9.61
CA LEU A 479 20.81 -16.88 9.29
C LEU A 479 21.95 -16.27 10.08
N ASP A 480 22.44 -16.97 11.11
CA ASP A 480 23.38 -16.43 12.10
C ASP A 480 24.81 -16.20 11.58
N LYS A 481 25.22 -16.81 10.44
CA LYS A 481 26.53 -16.59 9.81
C LYS A 481 26.47 -16.79 8.29
N LEU A 482 27.28 -16.02 7.59
CA LEU A 482 27.70 -16.31 6.23
C LEU A 482 28.31 -17.73 6.22
N TRP A 483 27.55 -18.70 5.68
CA TRP A 483 28.09 -19.98 5.19
C TRP A 483 29.04 -20.74 6.14
N LYS A 484 28.53 -21.58 7.00
CA LYS A 484 29.19 -22.88 7.19
C LYS A 484 28.97 -23.64 5.88
N LYS A 485 30.07 -24.02 5.21
CA LYS A 485 30.05 -24.98 4.11
C LYS A 485 29.16 -26.13 4.51
N HIS A 486 28.06 -26.36 3.78
CA HIS A 486 27.41 -27.65 3.87
C HIS A 486 28.38 -28.70 3.35
N PRO A 487 28.53 -29.85 4.01
CA PRO A 487 29.34 -30.94 3.53
C PRO A 487 28.87 -31.31 2.13
N ASN A 488 29.80 -31.61 1.30
CA ASN A 488 29.68 -32.05 -0.08
C ASN A 488 28.47 -32.98 -0.26
N HIS A 489 27.43 -32.52 -0.97
CA HIS A 489 26.70 -33.44 -1.81
C HIS A 489 27.48 -33.51 -3.11
N SER A 490 28.35 -34.51 -3.19
CA SER A 490 28.82 -35.08 -4.43
C SER A 490 27.62 -35.31 -5.33
N LEU A 491 27.61 -34.68 -6.47
CA LEU A 491 26.82 -35.11 -7.61
C LEU A 491 27.31 -36.51 -7.96
N THR A 492 26.70 -37.53 -7.40
CA THR A 492 26.76 -38.87 -7.99
C THR A 492 25.56 -38.98 -8.90
N ASN A 493 25.88 -39.13 -10.17
CA ASN A 493 25.00 -39.60 -11.22
C ASN A 493 24.26 -40.90 -10.78
N SER A 494 22.97 -40.87 -10.94
CA SER A 494 22.17 -41.99 -11.43
C SER A 494 20.74 -41.47 -11.70
#